data_a1778c1dad67726b8c455ecec2baeed7
#
_entry.id   a1778c1dad67726b8c455ecec2baeed7
#
_cell.length_a   1.000
_cell.length_b   1.000
_cell.length_c   1.000
_cell.angle_alpha   90.00
_cell.angle_beta   90.00
_cell.angle_gamma   90.00
#
_symmetry.space_group_name_H-M   'P 1'
#
loop_
_entity.id
_entity.type
_entity.pdbx_description
1 polymer ?
#
loop_
_entity_poly.entity_id
_entity_poly.type
_entity_poly.pdbx_seq_one_letter_code
_entity_poly.pdbx_strand_id
1 'polypeptide(L)'
;ERGKSLSEAKRFLASKEGRMQEEYIKFSQEKYSNGETSIQYFEEYLQPDALYLLDEPEVSLSPANQVKLAEEINKMARLLECQFIIATHSPFMLGTMNAKIYDIDSKEYDVAKWSDLENVQYFYNFFKEHENEFE
;
A
#
# COMPACT_ATOMS: atom_id res chain seq x y z
N GLU A 1 6.16 -26.67 -3.21
CA GLU A 1 5.02 -26.59 -2.25
C GLU A 1 3.74 -26.51 -3.05
N ARG A 2 2.82 -27.46 -2.80
CA ARG A 2 1.57 -27.58 -3.57
C ARG A 2 0.60 -26.53 -3.08
N GLY A 3 0.15 -25.65 -3.99
CA GLY A 3 -0.93 -24.71 -3.71
C GLY A 3 -2.17 -25.42 -3.19
N LYS A 4 -2.89 -24.77 -2.27
CA LYS A 4 -4.16 -25.29 -1.72
C LYS A 4 -5.14 -25.59 -2.86
N SER A 5 -5.82 -26.73 -2.79
CA SER A 5 -6.83 -27.11 -3.78
C SER A 5 -8.01 -26.11 -3.77
N LEU A 6 -8.74 -26.03 -4.89
CA LEU A 6 -9.93 -25.16 -5.01
C LEU A 6 -10.98 -25.46 -3.92
N SER A 7 -11.04 -26.70 -3.45
CA SER A 7 -11.92 -27.14 -2.36
C SER A 7 -11.46 -26.64 -0.98
N GLU A 8 -10.15 -26.55 -0.75
CA GLU A 8 -9.57 -26.01 0.48
C GLU A 8 -9.72 -24.48 0.53
N ALA A 9 -9.55 -23.80 -0.60
CA ALA A 9 -9.82 -22.37 -0.70
C ALA A 9 -11.30 -22.04 -0.45
N LYS A 10 -12.23 -22.82 -1.00
CA LYS A 10 -13.68 -22.67 -0.73
C LYS A 10 -14.03 -22.97 0.73
N ARG A 11 -13.39 -23.96 1.36
CA ARG A 11 -13.58 -24.25 2.79
C ARG A 11 -13.04 -23.14 3.67
N PHE A 12 -11.90 -22.56 3.32
CA PHE A 12 -11.33 -21.42 4.05
C PHE A 12 -12.25 -20.20 3.95
N LEU A 13 -12.72 -19.84 2.75
CA LEU A 13 -13.66 -18.72 2.55
C LEU A 13 -15.00 -18.92 3.26
N ALA A 14 -15.43 -20.18 3.47
CA ALA A 14 -16.60 -20.50 4.26
C ALA A 14 -16.35 -20.56 5.77
N SER A 15 -15.09 -20.53 6.21
CA SER A 15 -14.71 -20.52 7.62
C SER A 15 -15.02 -19.18 8.28
N LYS A 16 -14.99 -19.13 9.63
CA LYS A 16 -15.16 -17.89 10.38
C LYS A 16 -14.07 -16.86 10.04
N GLU A 17 -12.83 -17.33 9.88
CA GLU A 17 -11.69 -16.49 9.48
C GLU A 17 -11.82 -15.98 8.06
N GLY A 18 -12.26 -16.82 7.11
CA GLY A 18 -12.49 -16.41 5.72
C GLY A 18 -13.57 -15.35 5.60
N ARG A 19 -14.68 -15.49 6.37
CA ARG A 19 -15.75 -14.49 6.42
C ARG A 19 -15.31 -13.19 7.06
N MET A 20 -14.51 -13.26 8.11
CA MET A 20 -13.91 -12.05 8.71
C MET A 20 -12.99 -11.33 7.73
N GLN A 21 -12.21 -12.05 6.91
CA GLN A 21 -11.40 -11.45 5.85
C GLN A 21 -12.26 -10.86 4.72
N GLU A 22 -13.34 -11.50 4.33
CA GLU A 22 -14.28 -10.97 3.32
C GLU A 22 -15.01 -9.71 3.82
N GLU A 23 -15.48 -9.72 5.07
CA GLU A 23 -16.06 -8.54 5.73
C GLU A 23 -15.03 -7.43 5.89
N TYR A 24 -13.78 -7.77 6.17
CA TYR A 24 -12.66 -6.85 6.23
C TYR A 24 -12.40 -6.18 4.89
N ILE A 25 -12.35 -6.95 3.80
CA ILE A 25 -12.15 -6.41 2.44
C ILE A 25 -13.33 -5.53 2.02
N LYS A 26 -14.58 -5.94 2.30
CA LYS A 26 -15.78 -5.14 2.03
C LYS A 26 -15.82 -3.87 2.86
N PHE A 27 -15.52 -3.96 4.14
CA PHE A 27 -15.46 -2.83 5.05
C PHE A 27 -14.37 -1.83 4.64
N SER A 28 -13.20 -2.32 4.20
CA SER A 28 -12.15 -1.47 3.68
C SER A 28 -12.60 -0.74 2.41
N GLN A 29 -13.27 -1.41 1.48
CA GLN A 29 -13.76 -0.80 0.24
C GLN A 29 -14.89 0.23 0.46
N GLU A 30 -15.76 0.03 1.45
CA GLU A 30 -16.88 0.93 1.73
C GLU A 30 -16.48 2.17 2.59
N LYS A 31 -15.49 2.04 3.45
CA LYS A 31 -15.06 3.09 4.39
C LYS A 31 -13.92 3.99 3.89
N TYR A 32 -13.18 3.60 2.88
CA TYR A 32 -12.01 4.33 2.38
C TYR A 32 -12.33 5.63 1.60
N SER A 33 -13.56 6.10 1.60
CA SER A 33 -13.89 7.38 1.00
C SER A 33 -13.34 8.62 1.77
N ASN A 34 -12.89 8.44 3.02
CA ASN A 34 -12.26 9.49 3.82
C ASN A 34 -10.88 9.03 4.32
N GLY A 35 -9.80 9.70 3.87
CA GLY A 35 -8.41 9.35 4.20
C GLY A 35 -8.09 9.32 5.70
N GLU A 36 -8.80 10.07 6.53
CA GLU A 36 -8.67 10.03 8.00
C GLU A 36 -9.16 8.69 8.59
N THR A 37 -10.18 8.09 8.00
CA THR A 37 -10.73 6.80 8.45
C THR A 37 -9.77 5.65 8.18
N SER A 38 -8.99 5.71 7.10
CA SER A 38 -7.99 4.69 6.75
C SER A 38 -6.85 4.65 7.77
N ILE A 39 -6.35 5.81 8.17
CA ILE A 39 -5.25 5.93 9.14
C ILE A 39 -5.70 5.43 10.51
N GLN A 40 -6.88 5.83 10.98
CA GLN A 40 -7.45 5.35 12.25
C GLN A 40 -7.67 3.84 12.26
N TYR A 41 -8.08 3.28 11.13
CA TYR A 41 -8.26 1.84 10.99
C TYR A 41 -6.93 1.08 11.14
N PHE A 42 -5.86 1.57 10.50
CA PHE A 42 -4.54 0.98 10.68
C PHE A 42 -4.10 0.99 12.14
N GLU A 43 -4.31 2.10 12.85
CA GLU A 43 -3.95 2.22 14.27
C GLU A 43 -4.73 1.25 15.18
N GLU A 44 -6.00 0.96 14.85
CA GLU A 44 -6.86 0.08 15.67
C GLU A 44 -6.60 -1.41 15.45
N TYR A 45 -6.23 -1.82 14.23
CA TYR A 45 -6.21 -3.24 13.82
C TYR A 45 -4.82 -3.83 13.61
N LEU A 46 -3.77 -3.01 13.59
CA LEU A 46 -2.41 -3.51 13.47
C LEU A 46 -1.97 -4.22 14.77
N GLN A 47 -1.50 -5.45 14.60
CA GLN A 47 -0.94 -6.26 15.68
C GLN A 47 0.58 -6.22 15.60
N PRO A 48 1.30 -6.22 16.75
CA PRO A 48 2.75 -6.33 16.76
C PRO A 48 3.23 -7.66 16.15
N ASP A 49 4.47 -7.67 15.66
CA ASP A 49 5.18 -8.85 15.15
C ASP A 49 4.38 -9.60 14.04
N ALA A 50 3.82 -8.84 13.10
CA ALA A 50 2.99 -9.35 12.03
C ALA A 50 3.51 -8.95 10.64
N LEU A 51 3.10 -9.74 9.62
CA LEU A 51 3.32 -9.43 8.20
C LEU A 51 2.01 -8.93 7.57
N TYR A 52 2.05 -7.76 6.99
CA TYR A 52 0.93 -7.13 6.28
C TYR A 52 1.20 -7.06 4.78
N LEU A 53 0.23 -7.50 4.01
CA LEU A 53 0.22 -7.42 2.55
C LEU A 53 -0.84 -6.37 2.15
N LEU A 54 -0.40 -5.29 1.53
CA LEU A 54 -1.27 -4.20 1.09
C LEU A 54 -1.20 -4.07 -0.43
N ASP A 55 -2.36 -4.02 -1.05
CA ASP A 55 -2.51 -3.84 -2.49
C ASP A 55 -3.22 -2.52 -2.78
N GLU A 56 -2.50 -1.60 -3.43
CA GLU A 56 -2.93 -0.24 -3.77
C GLU A 56 -3.64 0.50 -2.60
N PRO A 57 -3.01 0.60 -1.42
CA PRO A 57 -3.65 1.21 -0.26
C PRO A 57 -3.94 2.71 -0.44
N GLU A 58 -3.39 3.33 -1.46
CA GLU A 58 -3.60 4.72 -1.84
C GLU A 58 -4.89 4.99 -2.61
N VAL A 59 -5.60 3.96 -3.07
CA VAL A 59 -6.83 4.12 -3.86
C VAL A 59 -7.83 5.00 -3.10
N SER A 60 -8.37 6.01 -3.78
CA SER A 60 -9.29 7.02 -3.24
C SER A 60 -8.68 8.01 -2.22
N LEU A 61 -7.36 8.00 -1.99
CA LEU A 61 -6.69 8.97 -1.13
C LEU A 61 -6.17 10.17 -1.92
N SER A 62 -6.33 11.38 -1.35
CA SER A 62 -5.62 12.56 -1.86
C SER A 62 -4.10 12.42 -1.69
N PRO A 63 -3.27 13.12 -2.49
CA PRO A 63 -1.82 13.08 -2.33
C PRO A 63 -1.35 13.34 -0.89
N ALA A 64 -1.95 14.29 -0.20
CA ALA A 64 -1.62 14.59 1.19
C ALA A 64 -1.93 13.41 2.13
N ASN A 65 -3.04 12.71 1.91
CA ASN A 65 -3.41 11.54 2.71
C ASN A 65 -2.57 10.31 2.37
N GLN A 66 -2.08 10.20 1.13
CA GLN A 66 -1.12 9.16 0.75
C GLN A 66 0.22 9.32 1.49
N VAL A 67 0.71 10.56 1.62
CA VAL A 67 1.91 10.87 2.42
C VAL A 67 1.68 10.52 3.88
N LYS A 68 0.57 10.94 4.48
CA LYS A 68 0.22 10.61 5.88
C LYS A 68 0.15 9.10 6.12
N LEU A 69 -0.49 8.35 5.21
CA LEU A 69 -0.55 6.89 5.30
C LEU A 69 0.84 6.25 5.28
N ALA A 70 1.71 6.71 4.39
CA ALA A 70 3.09 6.21 4.31
C ALA A 70 3.90 6.52 5.57
N GLU A 71 3.72 7.71 6.16
CA GLU A 71 4.34 8.09 7.46
C GLU A 71 3.87 7.19 8.60
N GLU A 72 2.56 6.89 8.67
CA GLU A 72 2.02 5.98 9.69
C GLU A 72 2.52 4.55 9.49
N ILE A 73 2.61 4.05 8.25
CA ILE A 73 3.21 2.74 7.96
C ILE A 73 4.67 2.69 8.44
N ASN A 74 5.48 3.72 8.15
CA ASN A 74 6.86 3.81 8.64
C ASN A 74 6.94 3.74 10.16
N LYS A 75 6.04 4.47 10.83
CA LYS A 75 5.95 4.51 12.30
C LYS A 75 5.54 3.15 12.87
N MET A 76 4.51 2.51 12.32
CA MET A 76 4.02 1.21 12.76
C MET A 76 5.03 0.10 12.53
N ALA A 77 5.70 0.07 11.36
CA ALA A 77 6.76 -0.90 11.07
C ALA A 77 7.86 -0.87 12.14
N ARG A 78 8.24 0.34 12.58
CA ARG A 78 9.29 0.53 13.58
C ARG A 78 8.83 0.24 15.01
N LEU A 79 7.62 0.68 15.39
CA LEU A 79 7.14 0.59 16.77
C LEU A 79 6.55 -0.78 17.11
N LEU A 80 5.93 -1.44 16.15
CA LEU A 80 5.28 -2.73 16.33
C LEU A 80 6.09 -3.90 15.78
N GLU A 81 7.30 -3.64 15.27
CA GLU A 81 8.16 -4.65 14.64
C GLU A 81 7.44 -5.42 13.51
N CYS A 82 6.54 -4.73 12.79
CA CYS A 82 5.79 -5.29 11.68
C CYS A 82 6.58 -5.26 10.37
N GLN A 83 6.35 -6.24 9.52
CA GLN A 83 6.79 -6.21 8.13
C GLN A 83 5.61 -5.87 7.22
N PHE A 84 5.84 -4.97 6.27
CA PHE A 84 4.88 -4.61 5.23
C PHE A 84 5.44 -4.99 3.86
N ILE A 85 4.60 -5.60 3.03
CA ILE A 85 4.82 -5.77 1.59
C ILE A 85 3.67 -5.05 0.90
N ILE A 86 4.00 -4.03 0.11
CA ILE A 86 3.02 -3.09 -0.43
C ILE A 86 3.18 -3.03 -1.95
N ALA A 87 2.10 -3.31 -2.68
CA ALA A 87 2.01 -2.99 -4.09
C ALA A 87 1.37 -1.61 -4.23
N THR A 88 2.02 -0.70 -4.94
CA THR A 88 1.55 0.68 -5.11
C THR A 88 2.10 1.32 -6.36
N HIS A 89 1.31 2.18 -6.99
CA HIS A 89 1.72 3.06 -8.07
C HIS A 89 1.93 4.52 -7.62
N SER A 90 1.69 4.82 -6.34
CA SER A 90 1.76 6.18 -5.81
C SER A 90 3.20 6.69 -5.72
N PRO A 91 3.58 7.75 -6.45
CA PRO A 91 4.87 8.38 -6.29
C PRO A 91 5.05 9.00 -4.89
N PHE A 92 3.94 9.40 -4.26
CA PHE A 92 3.94 10.00 -2.92
C PHE A 92 4.23 8.94 -1.84
N MET A 93 3.58 7.78 -1.90
CA MET A 93 3.86 6.69 -0.97
C MET A 93 5.26 6.15 -1.16
N LEU A 94 5.67 5.86 -2.40
CA LEU A 94 7.00 5.35 -2.72
C LEU A 94 8.12 6.30 -2.28
N GLY A 95 7.91 7.62 -2.40
CA GLY A 95 8.88 8.64 -1.98
C GLY A 95 8.93 8.89 -0.47
N THR A 96 7.86 8.51 0.27
CA THR A 96 7.75 8.76 1.71
C THR A 96 8.13 7.53 2.54
N MET A 97 7.89 6.33 2.05
CA MET A 97 8.19 5.10 2.79
C MET A 97 9.69 4.83 2.88
N ASN A 98 10.16 4.45 4.08
CA ASN A 98 11.51 3.96 4.33
C ASN A 98 11.59 2.47 3.98
N ALA A 99 11.52 2.13 2.70
CA ALA A 99 11.42 0.77 2.22
C ALA A 99 12.36 0.49 1.04
N LYS A 100 12.63 -0.78 0.79
CA LYS A 100 13.20 -1.20 -0.48
C LYS A 100 12.11 -1.21 -1.54
N ILE A 101 12.38 -0.60 -2.67
CA ILE A 101 11.48 -0.56 -3.81
C ILE A 101 11.94 -1.61 -4.82
N TYR A 102 11.05 -2.51 -5.17
CA TYR A 102 11.27 -3.48 -6.25
C TYR A 102 10.44 -3.05 -7.45
N ASP A 103 11.13 -2.76 -8.56
CA ASP A 103 10.48 -2.44 -9.82
C ASP A 103 10.13 -3.76 -10.54
N ILE A 104 8.84 -4.12 -10.49
CA ILE A 104 8.33 -5.35 -11.10
C ILE A 104 8.15 -5.25 -12.62
N ASP A 105 8.16 -4.04 -13.18
CA ASP A 105 8.12 -3.81 -14.62
C ASP A 105 9.52 -3.94 -15.25
N SER A 106 10.58 -3.88 -14.44
CA SER A 106 11.92 -4.17 -14.89
C SER A 106 12.13 -5.68 -15.15
N LYS A 107 12.99 -6.01 -16.13
CA LYS A 107 13.28 -7.40 -16.47
C LYS A 107 14.01 -8.19 -15.36
N GLU A 108 14.64 -7.49 -14.44
CA GLU A 108 15.53 -8.07 -13.43
C GLU A 108 14.94 -8.00 -12.02
N TYR A 109 13.77 -7.38 -11.84
CA TYR A 109 13.12 -7.16 -10.53
C TYR A 109 14.06 -6.55 -9.49
N ASP A 110 14.94 -5.66 -9.93
CA ASP A 110 15.98 -5.08 -9.10
C ASP A 110 15.43 -4.04 -8.12
N VAL A 111 16.22 -3.78 -7.08
CA VAL A 111 15.98 -2.68 -6.17
C VAL A 111 16.19 -1.35 -6.90
N ALA A 112 15.11 -0.62 -7.09
CA ALA A 112 15.11 0.66 -7.77
C ALA A 112 15.24 1.83 -6.79
N LYS A 113 15.78 2.95 -7.27
CA LYS A 113 15.63 4.23 -6.59
C LYS A 113 14.28 4.82 -6.96
N TRP A 114 13.63 5.47 -6.01
CA TRP A 114 12.37 6.16 -6.23
C TRP A 114 12.40 7.09 -7.45
N SER A 115 13.48 7.89 -7.58
CA SER A 115 13.64 8.83 -8.69
C SER A 115 13.79 8.19 -10.06
N ASP A 116 14.14 6.92 -10.13
CA ASP A 116 14.42 6.23 -11.40
C ASP A 116 13.19 5.49 -11.93
N LEU A 117 12.12 5.41 -11.15
CA LEU A 117 10.86 4.78 -11.55
C LEU A 117 10.18 5.56 -12.68
N GLU A 118 9.68 4.85 -13.69
CA GLU A 118 9.08 5.45 -14.89
C GLU A 118 7.91 6.39 -14.55
N ASN A 119 6.99 5.95 -13.68
CA ASN A 119 5.86 6.75 -13.25
C ASN A 119 6.28 8.01 -12.48
N VAL A 120 7.31 7.94 -11.64
CA VAL A 120 7.86 9.11 -10.91
C VAL A 120 8.48 10.11 -11.88
N GLN A 121 9.25 9.62 -12.84
CA GLN A 121 9.84 10.45 -13.90
C GLN A 121 8.75 11.12 -14.74
N TYR A 122 7.65 10.43 -15.03
CA TYR A 122 6.52 10.98 -15.74
C TYR A 122 5.90 12.17 -14.99
N PHE A 123 5.60 12.02 -13.70
CA PHE A 123 5.09 13.11 -12.85
C PHE A 123 6.07 14.28 -12.78
N TYR A 124 7.35 14.01 -12.57
CA TYR A 124 8.38 15.05 -12.51
C TYR A 124 8.44 15.86 -13.79
N ASN A 125 8.50 15.21 -14.94
CA ASN A 125 8.58 15.88 -16.24
C ASN A 125 7.30 16.67 -16.54
N PHE A 126 6.13 16.11 -16.25
CA PHE A 126 4.86 16.79 -16.42
C PHE A 126 4.80 18.11 -15.63
N PHE A 127 5.14 18.10 -14.35
CA PHE A 127 5.13 19.31 -13.53
C PHE A 127 6.22 20.30 -13.96
N LYS A 128 7.36 19.81 -14.41
CA LYS A 128 8.43 20.67 -14.92
C LYS A 128 8.05 21.38 -16.22
N GLU A 129 7.32 20.72 -17.12
CA GLU A 129 6.80 21.35 -18.35
C GLU A 129 5.79 22.45 -18.06
N HIS A 130 5.05 22.34 -16.94
CA HIS A 130 4.03 23.30 -16.49
C HIS A 130 4.53 24.26 -15.40
N GLU A 131 5.84 24.32 -15.15
CA GLU A 131 6.41 25.11 -14.04
C GLU A 131 5.98 26.56 -14.06
N ASN A 132 5.91 27.17 -15.24
CA ASN A 132 5.51 28.57 -15.42
C ASN A 132 4.04 28.86 -15.04
N GLU A 133 3.21 27.85 -14.87
CA GLU A 133 1.80 28.00 -14.45
C GLU A 133 1.64 28.14 -12.93
N PHE A 134 2.73 27.92 -12.18
CA PHE A 134 2.74 27.97 -10.71
C PHE A 134 3.40 29.24 -10.15
N GLU A 135 3.87 30.17 -11.02
CA GLU A 135 4.49 31.45 -10.64
C GLU A 135 3.47 32.58 -10.42
#